data_7e9e0071def75cb5fd6a074ff622b09b
#
_entry.id   7e9e0071def75cb5fd6a074ff622b09b
#
_cell.length_a   1.000
_cell.length_b   1.000
_cell.length_c   1.000
_cell.angle_alpha   90.00
_cell.angle_beta   90.00
_cell.angle_gamma   90.00
#
_symmetry.space_group_name_H-M   'P 1'
#
loop_
_entity.id
_entity.type
_entity.pdbx_description
1 polymer ?
#
loop_
_entity_poly.entity_id
_entity_poly.type
_entity_poly.pdbx_seq_one_letter_code
_entity_poly.pdbx_strand_id
1 'polypeptide(L)'
;MEYHMEDIIRMPHELSFTLLPPVNGSVYRWLNIDRKGIRVGKVRGSVDADVLTIYSITIFPEFEGKNYGRKTIEVFKEHYNTIVADRVRPTATGFWEKMGFLNNGDGSYIFRKVEHCR
;
A
#
# COMPACT_ATOMS: atom_id res chain seq x y z
N MET A 1 7.15 -17.01 -17.94
CA MET A 1 6.77 -15.67 -18.14
C MET A 1 7.75 -14.77 -17.45
N GLU A 2 8.08 -13.73 -18.14
CA GLU A 2 8.94 -12.86 -17.58
C GLU A 2 8.23 -11.85 -16.79
N TYR A 3 8.64 -11.62 -15.62
CA TYR A 3 8.07 -10.56 -14.83
C TYR A 3 8.62 -9.27 -15.30
N HIS A 4 7.74 -8.31 -15.41
CA HIS A 4 8.19 -6.95 -15.57
C HIS A 4 8.40 -6.37 -14.21
N MET A 5 9.29 -5.43 -14.10
CA MET A 5 9.56 -4.82 -12.82
C MET A 5 8.34 -4.16 -12.25
N GLU A 6 7.43 -3.74 -13.12
CA GLU A 6 6.21 -3.12 -12.63
C GLU A 6 5.26 -4.14 -12.04
N ASP A 7 5.43 -5.43 -12.30
CA ASP A 7 4.57 -6.45 -11.71
C ASP A 7 5.10 -6.93 -10.38
N ILE A 8 6.39 -6.84 -10.16
CA ILE A 8 7.00 -7.20 -8.89
C ILE A 8 7.85 -6.05 -8.44
N ILE A 9 7.45 -5.46 -7.34
CA ILE A 9 8.18 -4.37 -6.74
C ILE A 9 8.96 -4.95 -5.59
N ARG A 10 10.25 -4.68 -5.58
CA ARG A 10 11.12 -5.37 -4.66
C ARG A 10 11.95 -4.39 -3.89
N MET A 11 11.90 -4.50 -2.59
CA MET A 11 12.83 -3.80 -1.73
C MET A 11 14.07 -4.65 -1.61
N PRO A 12 15.25 -4.05 -1.61
CA PRO A 12 16.45 -4.86 -1.44
C PRO A 12 16.35 -5.67 -0.15
N HIS A 13 16.60 -6.92 -0.23
CA HIS A 13 16.64 -7.87 0.88
C HIS A 13 15.38 -7.91 1.72
N GLU A 14 14.27 -7.35 1.21
CA GLU A 14 13.10 -7.26 2.05
C GLU A 14 11.88 -7.83 1.38
N LEU A 15 11.07 -6.98 0.83
CA LEU A 15 9.72 -7.36 0.46
C LEU A 15 9.56 -7.47 -1.04
N SER A 16 8.66 -8.34 -1.46
CA SER A 16 8.19 -8.36 -2.82
C SER A 16 6.67 -8.26 -2.81
N PHE A 17 6.12 -7.68 -3.86
CA PHE A 17 4.69 -7.40 -3.95
C PHE A 17 4.16 -7.98 -5.24
N THR A 18 3.06 -8.75 -5.14
CA THR A 18 2.45 -9.36 -6.31
C THR A 18 1.01 -8.93 -6.39
N LEU A 19 0.66 -8.28 -7.49
CA LEU A 19 -0.69 -7.81 -7.71
C LEU A 19 -1.49 -8.95 -8.34
N LEU A 20 -2.60 -9.30 -7.72
CA LEU A 20 -3.46 -10.36 -8.20
C LEU A 20 -4.45 -9.82 -9.21
N PRO A 21 -5.03 -10.67 -10.05
CA PRO A 21 -6.04 -10.22 -11.02
C PRO A 21 -7.24 -9.64 -10.30
N PRO A 22 -7.99 -8.75 -10.96
CA PRO A 22 -9.20 -8.23 -10.36
C PRO A 22 -10.18 -9.35 -10.06
N VAL A 23 -10.90 -9.21 -8.95
CA VAL A 23 -11.97 -10.11 -8.63
C VAL A 23 -13.17 -9.73 -9.48
N ASN A 24 -13.83 -10.71 -10.05
CA ASN A 24 -14.94 -10.48 -10.95
C ASN A 24 -16.00 -9.60 -10.31
N GLY A 25 -16.37 -8.51 -10.99
CA GLY A 25 -17.38 -7.59 -10.48
C GLY A 25 -16.92 -6.65 -9.41
N SER A 26 -15.64 -6.67 -9.05
CA SER A 26 -15.10 -5.80 -8.00
C SER A 26 -14.31 -4.67 -8.60
N VAL A 27 -14.29 -3.54 -7.88
CA VAL A 27 -13.46 -2.41 -8.28
C VAL A 27 -12.09 -2.49 -7.64
N TYR A 28 -11.85 -3.46 -6.77
CA TYR A 28 -10.58 -3.52 -6.06
C TYR A 28 -9.84 -4.80 -6.39
N ARG A 29 -8.55 -4.78 -6.08
CA ARG A 29 -7.65 -5.91 -6.31
C ARG A 29 -6.90 -6.17 -5.03
N TRP A 30 -6.38 -7.38 -4.92
CA TRP A 30 -5.52 -7.77 -3.81
C TRP A 30 -4.07 -7.73 -4.24
N LEU A 31 -3.22 -7.31 -3.33
CA LEU A 31 -1.79 -7.33 -3.51
C LEU A 31 -1.20 -8.14 -2.37
N ASN A 32 -0.39 -9.12 -2.72
CA ASN A 32 0.27 -9.94 -1.72
C ASN A 32 1.62 -9.34 -1.35
N ILE A 33 1.95 -9.41 -0.07
CA ILE A 33 3.21 -8.92 0.45
C ILE A 33 3.98 -10.15 0.91
N ASP A 34 5.15 -10.39 0.31
CA ASP A 34 5.96 -11.54 0.65
C ASP A 34 7.34 -11.09 1.08
N ARG A 35 7.95 -11.88 1.95
CA ARG A 35 9.34 -11.72 2.31
C ARG A 35 10.02 -13.05 2.14
N LYS A 36 10.96 -13.10 1.21
CA LYS A 36 11.73 -14.33 0.94
C LYS A 36 10.81 -15.53 0.71
N GLY A 37 9.77 -15.30 -0.09
CA GLY A 37 8.85 -16.37 -0.45
C GLY A 37 7.78 -16.69 0.57
N ILE A 38 7.74 -15.97 1.69
CA ILE A 38 6.75 -16.21 2.72
C ILE A 38 5.75 -15.05 2.72
N ARG A 39 4.45 -15.38 2.66
CA ARG A 39 3.40 -14.36 2.68
C ARG A 39 3.33 -13.75 4.06
N VAL A 40 3.58 -12.44 4.15
CA VAL A 40 3.56 -11.74 5.43
C VAL A 40 2.36 -10.80 5.55
N GLY A 41 1.69 -10.50 4.46
CA GLY A 41 0.53 -9.63 4.53
C GLY A 41 -0.13 -9.46 3.19
N LYS A 42 -1.14 -8.59 3.16
CA LYS A 42 -1.88 -8.31 1.93
C LYS A 42 -2.48 -6.93 2.00
N VAL A 43 -2.77 -6.37 0.84
CA VAL A 43 -3.39 -5.07 0.70
C VAL A 43 -4.58 -5.22 -0.24
N ARG A 44 -5.68 -4.58 0.09
CA ARG A 44 -6.81 -4.47 -0.82
C ARG A 44 -6.93 -3.02 -1.24
N GLY A 45 -6.97 -2.78 -2.52
CA GLY A 45 -7.01 -1.42 -3.02
C GLY A 45 -7.51 -1.33 -4.44
N SER A 46 -7.56 -0.11 -4.93
CA SER A 46 -7.89 0.15 -6.33
C SER A 46 -7.01 1.26 -6.85
N VAL A 47 -6.82 1.27 -8.16
CA VAL A 47 -6.00 2.29 -8.80
C VAL A 47 -6.82 2.95 -9.87
N ASP A 48 -6.81 4.28 -9.86
CA ASP A 48 -7.49 5.06 -10.88
C ASP A 48 -6.53 6.19 -11.26
N ALA A 49 -6.00 6.12 -12.47
CA ALA A 49 -4.95 7.04 -12.92
C ALA A 49 -3.76 6.95 -11.96
N ASP A 50 -3.37 8.05 -11.34
CA ASP A 50 -2.25 8.08 -10.42
C ASP A 50 -2.66 7.91 -8.97
N VAL A 51 -3.92 7.59 -8.71
CA VAL A 51 -4.43 7.54 -7.35
C VAL A 51 -4.59 6.09 -6.93
N LEU A 52 -3.92 5.74 -5.84
CA LEU A 52 -4.11 4.44 -5.20
C LEU A 52 -5.02 4.64 -4.01
N THR A 53 -6.11 3.89 -3.95
CA THR A 53 -6.97 3.88 -2.77
C THR A 53 -6.75 2.57 -2.03
N ILE A 54 -6.41 2.65 -0.78
CA ILE A 54 -6.17 1.48 0.07
C ILE A 54 -7.41 1.29 0.93
N TYR A 55 -8.07 0.15 0.77
CA TYR A 55 -9.23 -0.20 1.58
C TYR A 55 -8.83 -0.99 2.81
N SER A 56 -7.75 -1.73 2.74
CA SER A 56 -7.20 -2.41 3.91
C SER A 56 -5.75 -2.78 3.66
N ILE A 57 -4.97 -2.77 4.70
CA ILE A 57 -3.62 -3.30 4.69
C ILE A 57 -3.49 -4.14 5.94
N THR A 58 -3.07 -5.38 5.77
CA THR A 58 -2.98 -6.33 6.86
C THR A 58 -1.59 -6.96 6.85
N ILE A 59 -0.88 -6.82 7.95
CA ILE A 59 0.32 -7.61 8.20
C ILE A 59 -0.11 -8.71 9.15
N PHE A 60 0.20 -9.96 8.80
CA PHE A 60 -0.25 -11.09 9.62
C PHE A 60 0.40 -11.02 10.99
N PRO A 61 -0.32 -11.45 12.05
CA PRO A 61 0.13 -11.22 13.42
C PRO A 61 1.54 -11.72 13.71
N GLU A 62 1.95 -12.85 13.13
CA GLU A 62 3.28 -13.37 13.42
C GLU A 62 4.39 -12.51 12.81
N PHE A 63 4.05 -11.56 11.95
CA PHE A 63 5.04 -10.70 11.30
C PHE A 63 4.91 -9.24 11.73
N GLU A 64 4.06 -8.95 12.71
CA GLU A 64 3.92 -7.58 13.18
C GLU A 64 5.17 -7.16 13.95
N GLY A 65 5.37 -5.86 14.04
CA GLY A 65 6.50 -5.32 14.76
C GLY A 65 7.80 -5.26 13.97
N LYS A 66 7.76 -5.58 12.69
CA LYS A 66 8.95 -5.60 11.84
C LYS A 66 8.92 -4.50 10.79
N ASN A 67 8.01 -3.57 10.90
CA ASN A 67 7.88 -2.42 10.00
C ASN A 67 7.49 -2.78 8.57
N TYR A 68 6.86 -3.93 8.35
CA TYR A 68 6.48 -4.31 7.00
C TYR A 68 5.38 -3.41 6.44
N GLY A 69 4.43 -2.99 7.28
CA GLY A 69 3.41 -2.05 6.82
C GLY A 69 4.01 -0.74 6.39
N ARG A 70 4.94 -0.21 7.19
CA ARG A 70 5.61 1.03 6.86
C ARG A 70 6.39 0.91 5.55
N LYS A 71 7.14 -0.17 5.39
CA LYS A 71 7.93 -0.36 4.18
C LYS A 71 7.03 -0.47 2.96
N THR A 72 5.89 -1.13 3.10
CA THR A 72 4.93 -1.25 2.01
C THR A 72 4.43 0.12 1.57
N ILE A 73 4.05 0.97 2.52
CA ILE A 73 3.57 2.30 2.17
C ILE A 73 4.68 3.13 1.55
N GLU A 74 5.91 2.99 2.02
CA GLU A 74 7.02 3.73 1.43
C GLU A 74 7.22 3.36 -0.04
N VAL A 75 7.07 2.08 -0.37
CA VAL A 75 7.15 1.68 -1.77
C VAL A 75 6.01 2.28 -2.58
N PHE A 76 4.79 2.27 -2.04
CA PHE A 76 3.66 2.85 -2.74
C PHE A 76 3.89 4.33 -3.03
N LYS A 77 4.51 5.05 -2.10
CA LYS A 77 4.76 6.48 -2.30
C LYS A 77 5.68 6.73 -3.47
N GLU A 78 6.51 5.76 -3.83
CA GLU A 78 7.39 5.92 -4.98
C GLU A 78 6.66 5.72 -6.29
N HIS A 79 5.51 5.06 -6.27
CA HIS A 79 4.83 4.67 -7.48
C HIS A 79 3.54 5.43 -7.74
N TYR A 80 2.99 6.11 -6.73
CA TYR A 80 1.72 6.81 -6.88
C TYR A 80 1.85 8.22 -6.35
N ASN A 81 1.28 9.15 -7.09
CA ASN A 81 1.33 10.56 -6.68
C ASN A 81 0.35 10.86 -5.56
N THR A 82 -0.74 10.12 -5.51
CA THR A 82 -1.74 10.30 -4.46
C THR A 82 -2.14 8.94 -3.92
N ILE A 83 -2.18 8.83 -2.60
CA ILE A 83 -2.60 7.61 -1.94
C ILE A 83 -3.68 7.99 -0.94
N VAL A 84 -4.83 7.30 -1.03
CA VAL A 84 -5.93 7.52 -0.11
C VAL A 84 -6.08 6.27 0.75
N ALA A 85 -6.03 6.45 2.07
CA ALA A 85 -6.36 5.38 3.00
C ALA A 85 -7.81 5.57 3.38
N ASP A 86 -8.68 4.66 2.90
CA ASP A 86 -10.11 4.81 3.01
C ASP A 86 -10.60 4.28 4.35
N ARG A 87 -11.46 5.03 5.03
CA ARG A 87 -12.14 4.60 6.25
C ARG A 87 -11.16 4.13 7.32
N VAL A 88 -10.25 5.01 7.68
CA VAL A 88 -9.23 4.69 8.65
C VAL A 88 -9.85 4.53 10.03
N ARG A 89 -9.56 3.42 10.68
CA ARG A 89 -10.05 3.18 12.04
C ARG A 89 -9.32 4.07 13.02
N PRO A 90 -9.97 4.46 14.12
CA PRO A 90 -9.29 5.30 15.11
C PRO A 90 -7.98 4.71 15.62
N THR A 91 -7.90 3.38 15.71
CA THR A 91 -6.68 2.73 16.19
C THR A 91 -5.55 2.76 15.18
N ALA A 92 -5.84 3.13 13.92
CA ALA A 92 -4.83 3.16 12.88
C ALA A 92 -4.39 4.58 12.52
N THR A 93 -5.00 5.61 13.11
CA THR A 93 -4.69 6.98 12.70
C THR A 93 -3.23 7.32 12.93
N GLY A 94 -2.66 6.84 14.04
CA GLY A 94 -1.25 7.13 14.33
C GLY A 94 -0.32 6.58 13.28
N PHE A 95 -0.63 5.40 12.73
CA PHE A 95 0.19 4.83 11.67
C PHE A 95 0.18 5.74 10.44
N TRP A 96 -1.02 6.14 10.00
CA TRP A 96 -1.11 6.94 8.78
C TRP A 96 -0.50 8.32 8.97
N GLU A 97 -0.66 8.92 10.15
CA GLU A 97 -0.05 10.20 10.43
C GLU A 97 1.47 10.12 10.42
N LYS A 98 2.02 9.06 10.99
CA LYS A 98 3.47 8.88 10.96
C LYS A 98 3.98 8.68 9.53
N MET A 99 3.16 8.11 8.67
CA MET A 99 3.54 7.94 7.28
C MET A 99 3.38 9.20 6.45
N GLY A 100 2.96 10.30 7.06
CA GLY A 100 2.86 11.57 6.36
C GLY A 100 1.52 11.81 5.69
N PHE A 101 0.52 11.01 6.04
CA PHE A 101 -0.83 11.21 5.51
C PHE A 101 -1.57 12.23 6.36
N LEU A 102 -2.42 13.00 5.71
CA LEU A 102 -3.20 14.02 6.38
C LEU A 102 -4.65 13.60 6.48
N ASN A 103 -5.26 13.91 7.61
CA ASN A 103 -6.67 13.66 7.83
C ASN A 103 -7.50 14.48 6.86
N ASN A 104 -8.34 13.81 6.07
CA ASN A 104 -9.14 14.48 5.06
C ASN A 104 -10.48 14.99 5.61
N GLY A 105 -10.80 14.66 6.85
CA GLY A 105 -12.02 15.14 7.48
C GLY A 105 -13.24 14.27 7.25
N ASP A 106 -13.12 13.21 6.48
CA ASP A 106 -14.25 12.34 6.14
C ASP A 106 -13.98 10.89 6.50
N GLY A 107 -13.01 10.64 7.37
CA GLY A 107 -12.64 9.28 7.75
C GLY A 107 -11.51 8.72 6.92
N SER A 108 -11.07 9.43 5.90
CA SER A 108 -9.93 8.97 5.10
C SER A 108 -8.71 9.83 5.38
N TYR A 109 -7.55 9.28 5.05
CA TYR A 109 -6.27 9.99 5.15
C TYR A 109 -5.64 10.00 3.78
N ILE A 110 -4.99 11.10 3.42
CA ILE A 110 -4.48 11.30 2.06
C ILE A 110 -3.03 11.70 2.10
N PHE A 111 -2.26 11.08 1.22
CA PHE A 111 -0.89 11.48 0.93
C PHE A 111 -0.82 11.98 -0.51
N ARG A 112 -0.19 13.15 -0.71
CA ARG A 112 0.08 13.66 -2.04
C ARG A 112 1.56 13.94 -2.16
N LYS A 113 2.16 13.41 -3.22
CA LYS A 113 3.57 13.63 -3.45
C LYS A 113 3.78 15.08 -3.84
N VAL A 114 4.77 15.70 -3.22
CA VAL A 114 5.10 17.08 -3.55
C VAL A 114 5.92 17.07 -4.83
N GLU A 115 5.49 17.88 -5.80
CA GLU A 115 6.25 18.00 -7.02
C GLU A 115 7.13 19.21 -6.94
N HIS A 116 8.37 19.03 -7.34
CA HIS A 116 9.28 20.14 -7.41
C HIS A 116 9.25 20.65 -8.81
N CYS A 117 8.73 21.82 -8.95
CA CYS A 117 8.76 22.45 -10.23
C CYS A 117 10.06 23.15 -10.32
N ARG A 118 10.52 23.08 -11.18
CA ARG A 118 11.62 23.74 -11.24
C ARG A 118 11.80 24.30 -12.30
#